data_8a489e9db27e7d983b9fff88391fe3bb
#
_entry.id   8a489e9db27e7d983b9fff88391fe3bb
#
_cell.length_a   1.000
_cell.length_b   1.000
_cell.length_c   1.000
_cell.angle_alpha   90.00
_cell.angle_beta   90.00
_cell.angle_gamma   90.00
#
_symmetry.space_group_name_H-M   'P 1'
#
loop_
_entity.id
_entity.type
_entity.pdbx_description
1 polymer ?
#
loop_
_entity_poly.entity_id
_entity_poly.type
_entity_poly.pdbx_seq_one_letter_code
_entity_poly.pdbx_strand_id
1 'polypeptide(L)'
;MAEHNKFKDVCISAVLAAIYVLILVASTDLGSALIFFMIYLFMLFVSTRNIIYLFLGAGGLSGASVIAYHLFSHVQERFIAWRDPWSVIDNAGYQVAQSLFAMGTGLYEGSPKYIPVVTEDFIFSAIAEEFGGLFAMLLILVCFSCFIAFLKIAMEQANMFNKLVCVGLGVGYAVQVFLTIGGALKMIPSTGVTLPLVSSGGSSILSTLFVFAIMQGLAIVGTKVKRNVTRRIPTEGLVNEQRQTERIRQLERTGEIGKVGKKKKKKIK
;
A
#
# COMPACT_ATOMS: atom_id res chain seq x y z
N MET A 1 15.63 14.80 -24.56
CA MET A 1 14.20 15.20 -24.62
C MET A 1 13.28 14.35 -23.74
N ALA A 2 13.52 13.06 -23.54
CA ALA A 2 12.62 12.19 -22.74
C ALA A 2 12.63 12.49 -21.21
N GLU A 3 13.72 12.99 -20.64
CA GLU A 3 13.78 13.31 -19.21
C GLU A 3 13.05 14.59 -18.83
N HIS A 4 13.00 15.57 -19.71
CA HIS A 4 12.33 16.84 -19.46
C HIS A 4 10.81 16.71 -19.41
N ASN A 5 10.24 15.76 -20.16
CA ASN A 5 8.81 15.45 -20.10
C ASN A 5 8.44 14.74 -18.79
N LYS A 6 9.26 13.83 -18.28
CA LYS A 6 9.00 13.14 -17.00
C LYS A 6 8.93 14.10 -15.82
N PHE A 7 9.77 15.13 -15.76
CA PHE A 7 9.75 16.11 -14.68
C PHE A 7 8.47 16.97 -14.73
N LYS A 8 8.04 17.40 -15.91
CA LYS A 8 6.78 18.13 -16.09
C LYS A 8 5.57 17.30 -15.65
N ASP A 9 5.52 16.03 -16.02
CA ASP A 9 4.44 15.12 -15.64
C ASP A 9 4.39 14.91 -14.11
N VAL A 10 5.55 14.80 -13.45
CA VAL A 10 5.65 14.74 -11.99
C VAL A 10 5.16 16.06 -11.36
N CYS A 11 5.55 17.22 -11.87
CA CYS A 11 5.07 18.50 -11.35
C CYS A 11 3.56 18.68 -11.50
N ILE A 12 2.99 18.31 -12.65
CA ILE A 12 1.55 18.39 -12.88
C ILE A 12 0.80 17.47 -11.93
N SER A 13 1.24 16.22 -11.78
CA SER A 13 0.61 15.27 -10.86
C SER A 13 0.74 15.71 -9.41
N ALA A 14 1.87 16.33 -9.02
CA ALA A 14 2.08 16.86 -7.68
C ALA A 14 1.14 18.03 -7.36
N VAL A 15 0.95 18.94 -8.32
CA VAL A 15 0.00 20.06 -8.17
C VAL A 15 -1.43 19.55 -8.00
N LEU A 16 -1.86 18.57 -8.84
CA LEU A 16 -3.19 17.98 -8.72
C LEU A 16 -3.38 17.27 -7.38
N ALA A 17 -2.39 16.50 -6.93
CA ALA A 17 -2.42 15.85 -5.63
C ALA A 17 -2.46 16.85 -4.48
N ALA A 18 -1.69 17.93 -4.55
CA ALA A 18 -1.67 19.01 -3.56
C ALA A 18 -3.03 19.70 -3.46
N ILE A 19 -3.69 20.00 -4.60
CA ILE A 19 -5.04 20.58 -4.62
C ILE A 19 -6.02 19.64 -3.91
N TYR A 20 -5.98 18.35 -4.18
CA TYR A 20 -6.86 17.38 -3.56
C TYR A 20 -6.64 17.27 -2.05
N VAL A 21 -5.38 17.19 -1.62
CA VAL A 21 -5.01 17.21 -0.19
C VAL A 21 -5.49 18.49 0.49
N LEU A 22 -5.33 19.66 -0.14
CA LEU A 22 -5.78 20.93 0.41
C LEU A 22 -7.31 20.99 0.57
N ILE A 23 -8.07 20.41 -0.37
CA ILE A 23 -9.55 20.31 -0.24
C ILE A 23 -9.91 19.46 0.99
N LEU A 24 -9.25 18.31 1.20
CA LEU A 24 -9.48 17.45 2.36
C LEU A 24 -9.10 18.15 3.68
N VAL A 25 -7.99 18.88 3.69
CA VAL A 25 -7.56 19.69 4.85
C VAL A 25 -8.57 20.81 5.12
N ALA A 26 -9.08 21.48 4.10
CA ALA A 26 -10.12 22.52 4.25
C ALA A 26 -11.45 21.95 4.77
N SER A 27 -11.73 20.67 4.46
CA SER A 27 -12.88 19.92 5.00
C SER A 27 -12.62 19.37 6.42
N THR A 28 -11.49 19.72 7.04
CA THR A 28 -11.05 19.24 8.36
C THR A 28 -10.85 17.73 8.48
N ASP A 29 -10.80 17.01 7.34
CA ASP A 29 -10.54 15.58 7.29
C ASP A 29 -9.04 15.28 7.08
N LEU A 30 -8.29 15.46 8.15
CA LEU A 30 -6.83 15.25 8.13
C LEU A 30 -6.44 13.77 8.00
N GLY A 31 -7.31 12.86 8.46
CA GLY A 31 -7.10 11.42 8.32
C GLY A 31 -7.08 10.98 6.86
N SER A 32 -8.12 11.35 6.11
CA SER A 32 -8.20 11.07 4.68
C SER A 32 -7.13 11.82 3.87
N ALA A 33 -6.81 13.06 4.27
CA ALA A 33 -5.72 13.83 3.64
C ALA A 33 -4.37 13.11 3.77
N LEU A 34 -4.07 12.56 4.95
CA LEU A 34 -2.84 11.80 5.19
C LEU A 34 -2.81 10.50 4.37
N ILE A 35 -3.92 9.75 4.33
CA ILE A 35 -4.01 8.52 3.53
C ILE A 35 -3.77 8.83 2.05
N PHE A 36 -4.45 9.84 1.51
CA PHE A 36 -4.32 10.22 0.10
C PHE A 36 -2.88 10.69 -0.22
N PHE A 37 -2.28 11.48 0.66
CA PHE A 37 -0.89 11.93 0.52
C PHE A 37 0.07 10.74 0.48
N MET A 38 -0.09 9.77 1.37
CA MET A 38 0.74 8.57 1.42
C MET A 38 0.57 7.71 0.15
N ILE A 39 -0.66 7.52 -0.32
CA ILE A 39 -0.93 6.84 -1.60
C ILE A 39 -0.17 7.51 -2.73
N TYR A 40 -0.31 8.84 -2.88
CA TYR A 40 0.38 9.60 -3.92
C TYR A 40 1.90 9.45 -3.82
N LEU A 41 2.46 9.59 -2.62
CA LEU A 41 3.89 9.52 -2.38
C LEU A 41 4.49 8.16 -2.78
N PHE A 42 3.85 7.07 -2.39
CA PHE A 42 4.30 5.72 -2.76
C PHE A 42 4.10 5.43 -4.26
N MET A 43 3.01 5.88 -4.86
CA MET A 43 2.80 5.76 -6.31
C MET A 43 3.87 6.53 -7.08
N LEU A 44 4.22 7.75 -6.64
CA LEU A 44 5.28 8.56 -7.23
C LEU A 44 6.65 7.86 -7.11
N PHE A 45 6.96 7.31 -5.95
CA PHE A 45 8.18 6.53 -5.73
C PHE A 45 8.26 5.32 -6.66
N VAL A 46 7.20 4.52 -6.78
CA VAL A 46 7.18 3.33 -7.65
C VAL A 46 7.27 3.72 -9.13
N SER A 47 6.65 4.84 -9.53
CA SER A 47 6.70 5.34 -10.90
C SER A 47 8.07 5.88 -11.30
N THR A 48 8.70 6.65 -10.43
CA THR A 48 9.98 7.33 -10.70
C THR A 48 11.20 6.52 -10.32
N ARG A 49 11.04 5.54 -9.40
CA ARG A 49 12.11 4.75 -8.77
C ARG A 49 13.19 5.60 -8.08
N ASN A 50 12.85 6.83 -7.69
CA ASN A 50 13.78 7.74 -7.06
C ASN A 50 13.38 7.98 -5.60
N ILE A 51 14.23 7.53 -4.68
CA ILE A 51 14.00 7.61 -3.22
C ILE A 51 13.98 9.06 -2.71
N ILE A 52 14.53 10.01 -3.45
CA ILE A 52 14.53 11.43 -3.07
C ILE A 52 13.12 11.97 -2.88
N TYR A 53 12.16 11.53 -3.72
CA TYR A 53 10.76 11.95 -3.57
C TYR A 53 10.15 11.46 -2.26
N LEU A 54 10.57 10.30 -1.75
CA LEU A 54 10.12 9.79 -0.46
C LEU A 54 10.60 10.67 0.69
N PHE A 55 11.87 11.08 0.67
CA PHE A 55 12.43 12.00 1.67
C PHE A 55 11.82 13.41 1.59
N LEU A 56 11.61 13.92 0.38
CA LEU A 56 10.92 15.20 0.19
C LEU A 56 9.48 15.15 0.69
N GLY A 57 8.78 14.03 0.42
CA GLY A 57 7.43 13.80 0.94
C GLY A 57 7.40 13.71 2.46
N ALA A 58 8.32 12.96 3.08
CA ALA A 58 8.42 12.87 4.54
C ALA A 58 8.71 14.24 5.18
N GLY A 59 9.61 15.04 4.58
CA GLY A 59 9.88 16.42 5.01
C GLY A 59 8.66 17.33 4.85
N GLY A 60 7.95 17.21 3.72
CA GLY A 60 6.71 17.94 3.48
C GLY A 60 5.60 17.57 4.48
N LEU A 61 5.45 16.29 4.78
CA LEU A 61 4.48 15.80 5.78
C LEU A 61 4.79 16.35 7.18
N SER A 62 6.07 16.33 7.59
CA SER A 62 6.50 16.87 8.88
C SER A 62 6.19 18.37 8.98
N GLY A 63 6.51 19.14 7.93
CA GLY A 63 6.18 20.57 7.87
C GLY A 63 4.68 20.84 7.89
N ALA A 64 3.90 20.08 7.11
CA ALA A 64 2.43 20.17 7.09
C ALA A 64 1.82 19.83 8.45
N SER A 65 2.36 18.84 9.17
CA SER A 65 1.90 18.47 10.52
C SER A 65 2.11 19.60 11.53
N VAL A 66 3.26 20.29 11.47
CA VAL A 66 3.52 21.45 12.33
C VAL A 66 2.56 22.58 12.03
N ILE A 67 2.33 22.88 10.75
CA ILE A 67 1.37 23.90 10.31
C ILE A 67 -0.04 23.53 10.77
N ALA A 68 -0.47 22.28 10.57
CA ALA A 68 -1.78 21.80 10.99
C ALA A 68 -1.99 21.92 12.51
N TYR A 69 -0.96 21.62 13.30
CA TYR A 69 -1.00 21.78 14.76
C TYR A 69 -1.26 23.25 15.16
N HIS A 70 -0.67 24.21 14.48
CA HIS A 70 -0.88 25.64 14.81
C HIS A 70 -2.20 26.21 14.27
N LEU A 71 -2.73 25.68 13.18
CA LEU A 71 -3.94 26.18 12.53
C LEU A 71 -5.23 25.58 13.07
N PHE A 72 -5.24 24.32 13.52
CA PHE A 72 -6.45 23.60 13.87
C PHE A 72 -6.49 23.23 15.34
N SER A 73 -7.47 23.75 16.09
CA SER A 73 -7.66 23.46 17.53
C SER A 73 -7.92 21.98 17.80
N HIS A 74 -8.70 21.31 16.94
CA HIS A 74 -8.98 19.89 17.09
C HIS A 74 -7.72 18.99 16.91
N VAL A 75 -6.69 19.46 16.18
CA VAL A 75 -5.39 18.76 16.07
C VAL A 75 -4.62 18.91 17.36
N GLN A 76 -4.66 20.12 17.97
CA GLN A 76 -4.02 20.36 19.27
C GLN A 76 -4.64 19.49 20.35
N GLU A 77 -5.96 19.41 20.41
CA GLU A 77 -6.69 18.57 21.37
C GLU A 77 -6.32 17.08 21.23
N ARG A 78 -6.28 16.55 20.00
CA ARG A 78 -5.84 15.17 19.73
C ARG A 78 -4.39 14.93 20.11
N PHE A 79 -3.51 15.91 19.86
CA PHE A 79 -2.11 15.83 20.23
C PHE A 79 -1.90 15.86 21.75
N ILE A 80 -2.62 16.71 22.48
CA ILE A 80 -2.60 16.79 23.94
C ILE A 80 -3.13 15.47 24.52
N ALA A 81 -4.28 14.98 24.04
CA ALA A 81 -4.85 13.70 24.46
C ALA A 81 -3.92 12.50 24.19
N TRP A 82 -3.16 12.55 23.10
CA TRP A 82 -2.17 11.53 22.79
C TRP A 82 -0.96 11.61 23.70
N ARG A 83 -0.45 12.82 24.00
CA ARG A 83 0.74 13.01 24.84
C ARG A 83 0.46 12.64 26.29
N ASP A 84 -0.59 13.21 26.86
CA ASP A 84 -1.01 12.97 28.25
C ASP A 84 -2.54 12.90 28.36
N PRO A 85 -3.14 11.73 28.14
CA PRO A 85 -4.58 11.56 28.21
C PRO A 85 -5.12 11.75 29.63
N TRP A 86 -4.27 11.60 30.65
CA TRP A 86 -4.67 11.70 32.05
C TRP A 86 -4.96 13.14 32.48
N SER A 87 -4.20 14.10 31.97
CA SER A 87 -4.39 15.52 32.24
C SER A 87 -5.67 16.10 31.66
N VAL A 88 -6.25 15.46 30.64
CA VAL A 88 -7.46 15.86 29.91
C VAL A 88 -8.52 14.74 29.89
N ILE A 89 -8.54 13.90 30.92
CA ILE A 89 -9.38 12.70 30.98
C ILE A 89 -10.88 13.02 30.94
N ASP A 90 -11.29 14.18 31.42
CA ASP A 90 -12.70 14.60 31.42
C ASP A 90 -13.18 15.12 30.05
N ASN A 91 -12.28 15.26 29.07
CA ASN A 91 -12.53 15.83 27.76
C ASN A 91 -11.94 14.97 26.62
N ALA A 92 -11.00 15.53 25.86
CA ALA A 92 -10.43 14.89 24.68
C ALA A 92 -9.62 13.61 24.99
N GLY A 93 -9.09 13.47 26.22
CA GLY A 93 -8.32 12.30 26.67
C GLY A 93 -9.18 11.10 27.06
N TYR A 94 -10.49 11.29 27.31
CA TYR A 94 -11.37 10.24 27.82
C TYR A 94 -11.35 8.97 26.96
N GLN A 95 -11.54 9.13 25.67
CA GLN A 95 -11.57 7.99 24.73
C GLN A 95 -10.24 7.23 24.71
N VAL A 96 -9.11 7.96 24.67
CA VAL A 96 -7.77 7.36 24.68
C VAL A 96 -7.49 6.63 25.99
N ALA A 97 -7.85 7.24 27.13
CA ALA A 97 -7.69 6.63 28.44
C ALA A 97 -8.54 5.35 28.57
N GLN A 98 -9.81 5.38 28.17
CA GLN A 98 -10.69 4.20 28.18
C GLN A 98 -10.18 3.11 27.24
N SER A 99 -9.67 3.46 26.07
CA SER A 99 -9.04 2.52 25.15
C SER A 99 -7.84 1.80 25.80
N LEU A 100 -6.99 2.53 26.52
CA LEU A 100 -5.85 1.93 27.24
C LEU A 100 -6.30 1.04 28.39
N PHE A 101 -7.33 1.43 29.15
CA PHE A 101 -7.91 0.59 30.19
C PHE A 101 -8.50 -0.71 29.61
N ALA A 102 -9.28 -0.61 28.55
CA ALA A 102 -9.87 -1.76 27.89
C ALA A 102 -8.81 -2.77 27.42
N MET A 103 -7.74 -2.29 26.80
CA MET A 103 -6.63 -3.15 26.40
C MET A 103 -5.88 -3.75 27.59
N GLY A 104 -5.71 -2.99 28.69
CA GLY A 104 -5.04 -3.47 29.88
C GLY A 104 -5.83 -4.51 30.66
N THR A 105 -7.14 -4.36 30.75
CA THR A 105 -8.04 -5.30 31.46
C THR A 105 -8.42 -6.52 30.62
N GLY A 106 -8.57 -6.36 29.30
CA GLY A 106 -8.94 -7.43 28.38
C GLY A 106 -7.82 -8.44 28.09
N LEU A 107 -6.60 -8.21 28.58
CA LEU A 107 -5.45 -9.09 28.29
C LEU A 107 -5.65 -10.53 28.81
N TYR A 108 -6.38 -10.71 29.93
CA TYR A 108 -6.55 -11.98 30.62
C TYR A 108 -7.99 -12.45 30.68
N GLU A 109 -8.95 -11.56 30.90
CA GLU A 109 -10.38 -11.89 31.02
C GLU A 109 -11.19 -10.76 30.37
N GLY A 110 -11.94 -11.05 29.31
CA GLY A 110 -12.83 -10.09 28.67
C GLY A 110 -13.87 -9.60 29.67
N SER A 111 -13.81 -8.34 30.04
CA SER A 111 -14.79 -7.67 30.89
C SER A 111 -15.28 -6.43 30.17
N PRO A 112 -16.47 -6.46 29.55
CA PRO A 112 -16.95 -5.35 28.76
C PRO A 112 -17.14 -4.11 29.63
N LYS A 113 -16.34 -3.09 29.41
CA LYS A 113 -16.54 -1.73 29.91
C LYS A 113 -16.96 -0.85 28.76
N TYR A 114 -17.85 0.09 29.06
CA TYR A 114 -18.37 0.99 28.02
C TYR A 114 -17.30 1.99 27.57
N ILE A 115 -16.82 1.87 26.36
CA ILE A 115 -16.01 2.88 25.67
C ILE A 115 -16.92 3.67 24.73
N PRO A 116 -17.08 5.00 24.84
CA PRO A 116 -17.87 5.79 23.89
C PRO A 116 -17.27 5.74 22.48
N VAL A 117 -18.16 5.69 21.47
CA VAL A 117 -17.75 5.66 20.03
C VAL A 117 -16.81 4.52 19.67
N VAL A 118 -16.90 3.40 20.41
CA VAL A 118 -16.07 2.20 20.23
C VAL A 118 -16.13 1.63 18.84
N THR A 119 -17.31 1.68 18.22
CA THR A 119 -17.58 0.99 16.94
C THR A 119 -16.89 1.63 15.74
N GLU A 120 -16.36 2.82 15.87
CA GLU A 120 -15.70 3.56 14.78
C GLU A 120 -14.17 3.50 14.92
N ASP A 121 -13.60 4.39 15.73
CA ASP A 121 -12.15 4.64 15.81
C ASP A 121 -11.43 3.69 16.78
N PHE A 122 -12.11 3.23 17.83
CA PHE A 122 -11.54 2.41 18.90
C PHE A 122 -12.03 0.96 18.90
N ILE A 123 -12.55 0.47 17.78
CA ILE A 123 -13.04 -0.91 17.63
C ILE A 123 -11.96 -1.95 17.99
N PHE A 124 -10.70 -1.64 17.69
CA PHE A 124 -9.58 -2.51 18.04
C PHE A 124 -9.46 -2.73 19.54
N SER A 125 -9.66 -1.66 20.34
CA SER A 125 -9.63 -1.72 21.82
C SER A 125 -10.79 -2.52 22.38
N ALA A 126 -12.00 -2.36 21.78
CA ALA A 126 -13.16 -3.17 22.17
C ALA A 126 -12.96 -4.66 21.88
N ILE A 127 -12.39 -4.98 20.72
CA ILE A 127 -12.06 -6.37 20.39
C ILE A 127 -11.02 -6.95 21.38
N ALA A 128 -10.02 -6.14 21.77
CA ALA A 128 -9.03 -6.55 22.74
C ALA A 128 -9.64 -6.73 24.14
N GLU A 129 -10.64 -5.91 24.50
CA GLU A 129 -11.38 -6.03 25.76
C GLU A 129 -12.27 -7.26 25.81
N GLU A 130 -13.06 -7.51 24.75
CA GLU A 130 -14.05 -8.60 24.72
C GLU A 130 -13.43 -9.99 24.46
N PHE A 131 -12.49 -10.06 23.50
CA PHE A 131 -11.92 -11.34 23.04
C PHE A 131 -10.50 -11.58 23.54
N GLY A 132 -9.93 -10.62 24.25
CA GLY A 132 -8.57 -10.71 24.79
C GLY A 132 -7.48 -10.25 23.82
N GLY A 133 -6.31 -9.95 24.39
CA GLY A 133 -5.15 -9.44 23.63
C GLY A 133 -4.63 -10.40 22.57
N LEU A 134 -4.78 -11.72 22.77
CA LEU A 134 -4.39 -12.74 21.79
C LEU A 134 -5.22 -12.62 20.49
N PHE A 135 -6.52 -12.40 20.62
CA PHE A 135 -7.40 -12.22 19.46
C PHE A 135 -7.11 -10.89 18.74
N ALA A 136 -6.85 -9.83 19.50
CA ALA A 136 -6.43 -8.56 18.92
C ALA A 136 -5.11 -8.69 18.13
N MET A 137 -4.17 -9.48 18.62
CA MET A 137 -2.91 -9.76 17.91
C MET A 137 -3.15 -10.57 16.62
N LEU A 138 -4.05 -11.57 16.66
CA LEU A 138 -4.47 -12.29 15.44
C LEU A 138 -5.10 -11.35 14.41
N LEU A 139 -5.91 -10.39 14.82
CA LEU A 139 -6.50 -9.39 13.93
C LEU A 139 -5.42 -8.56 13.22
N ILE A 140 -4.38 -8.12 13.95
CA ILE A 140 -3.22 -7.43 13.34
C ILE A 140 -2.54 -8.32 12.30
N LEU A 141 -2.32 -9.60 12.61
CA LEU A 141 -1.69 -10.54 11.68
C LEU A 141 -2.53 -10.76 10.42
N VAL A 142 -3.86 -10.82 10.54
CA VAL A 142 -4.78 -10.91 9.39
C VAL A 142 -4.67 -9.65 8.53
N CYS A 143 -4.74 -8.45 9.12
CA CYS A 143 -4.60 -7.20 8.38
C CYS A 143 -3.23 -7.12 7.67
N PHE A 144 -2.17 -7.52 8.34
CA PHE A 144 -0.83 -7.55 7.76
C PHE A 144 -0.70 -8.58 6.62
N SER A 145 -1.31 -9.75 6.77
CA SER A 145 -1.33 -10.78 5.70
C SER A 145 -2.06 -10.30 4.45
N CYS A 146 -3.18 -9.58 4.60
CA CYS A 146 -3.87 -8.92 3.48
C CYS A 146 -2.98 -7.90 2.77
N PHE A 147 -2.26 -7.08 3.53
CA PHE A 147 -1.31 -6.13 2.94
C PHE A 147 -0.19 -6.83 2.15
N ILE A 148 0.41 -7.90 2.71
CA ILE A 148 1.41 -8.70 1.99
C ILE A 148 0.83 -9.31 0.71
N ALA A 149 -0.41 -9.81 0.74
CA ALA A 149 -1.10 -10.31 -0.44
C ALA A 149 -1.26 -9.22 -1.51
N PHE A 150 -1.63 -7.99 -1.13
CA PHE A 150 -1.73 -6.85 -2.05
C PHE A 150 -0.39 -6.48 -2.68
N LEU A 151 0.69 -6.47 -1.89
CA LEU A 151 2.04 -6.25 -2.43
C LEU A 151 2.44 -7.33 -3.43
N LYS A 152 2.13 -8.60 -3.14
CA LYS A 152 2.40 -9.71 -4.06
C LYS A 152 1.65 -9.53 -5.38
N ILE A 153 0.37 -9.18 -5.33
CA ILE A 153 -0.43 -8.90 -6.54
C ILE A 153 0.19 -7.74 -7.33
N ALA A 154 0.63 -6.67 -6.66
CA ALA A 154 1.28 -5.53 -7.30
C ALA A 154 2.58 -5.91 -8.01
N MET A 155 3.39 -6.78 -7.40
CA MET A 155 4.65 -7.25 -8.00
C MET A 155 4.43 -8.16 -9.23
N GLU A 156 3.32 -8.87 -9.29
CA GLU A 156 2.97 -9.75 -10.41
C GLU A 156 2.40 -9.01 -11.62
N GLN A 157 2.08 -7.71 -11.52
CA GLN A 157 1.55 -6.92 -12.63
C GLN A 157 2.64 -6.57 -13.66
N ALA A 158 2.41 -6.96 -14.91
CA ALA A 158 3.27 -6.61 -16.03
C ALA A 158 3.03 -5.17 -16.52
N ASN A 159 1.79 -4.68 -16.45
CA ASN A 159 1.42 -3.34 -16.87
C ASN A 159 1.67 -2.35 -15.72
N MET A 160 2.39 -1.25 -16.04
CA MET A 160 2.73 -0.22 -15.05
C MET A 160 1.49 0.45 -14.44
N PHE A 161 0.44 0.69 -15.23
CA PHE A 161 -0.81 1.24 -14.74
C PHE A 161 -1.44 0.33 -13.67
N ASN A 162 -1.61 -0.96 -14.00
CA ASN A 162 -2.18 -1.93 -13.05
C ASN A 162 -1.32 -2.05 -11.79
N LYS A 163 0.01 -2.00 -11.94
CA LYS A 163 0.95 -2.00 -10.81
C LYS A 163 0.76 -0.80 -9.90
N LEU A 164 0.64 0.40 -10.46
CA LEU A 164 0.40 1.63 -9.69
C LEU A 164 -0.96 1.58 -8.97
N VAL A 165 -2.02 1.09 -9.62
CA VAL A 165 -3.32 0.90 -8.98
C VAL A 165 -3.21 -0.05 -7.80
N CYS A 166 -2.57 -1.23 -7.96
CA CYS A 166 -2.36 -2.16 -6.86
C CYS A 166 -1.56 -1.54 -5.70
N VAL A 167 -0.49 -0.81 -6.01
CA VAL A 167 0.32 -0.13 -4.99
C VAL A 167 -0.50 0.93 -4.27
N GLY A 168 -1.23 1.78 -4.98
CA GLY A 168 -2.06 2.82 -4.40
C GLY A 168 -3.11 2.24 -3.45
N LEU A 169 -3.87 1.24 -3.89
CA LEU A 169 -4.89 0.58 -3.07
C LEU A 169 -4.28 -0.15 -1.87
N GLY A 170 -3.15 -0.86 -2.06
CA GLY A 170 -2.45 -1.57 -1.00
C GLY A 170 -1.88 -0.61 0.06
N VAL A 171 -1.28 0.51 -0.35
CA VAL A 171 -0.79 1.54 0.56
C VAL A 171 -1.94 2.21 1.30
N GLY A 172 -3.04 2.56 0.61
CA GLY A 172 -4.23 3.12 1.25
C GLY A 172 -4.75 2.21 2.37
N TYR A 173 -4.90 0.92 2.08
CA TYR A 173 -5.30 -0.09 3.07
C TYR A 173 -4.32 -0.15 4.25
N ALA A 174 -3.02 -0.24 3.99
CA ALA A 174 -2.01 -0.37 5.03
C ALA A 174 -1.93 0.88 5.94
N VAL A 175 -1.98 2.06 5.34
CA VAL A 175 -1.97 3.33 6.10
C VAL A 175 -3.23 3.44 6.94
N GLN A 176 -4.40 3.10 6.39
CA GLN A 176 -5.65 3.11 7.13
C GLN A 176 -5.61 2.17 8.35
N VAL A 177 -5.16 0.93 8.18
CA VAL A 177 -4.96 -0.04 9.27
C VAL A 177 -3.97 0.52 10.32
N PHE A 178 -2.84 1.08 9.87
CA PHE A 178 -1.83 1.64 10.76
C PHE A 178 -2.36 2.83 11.57
N LEU A 179 -3.11 3.75 10.93
CA LEU A 179 -3.67 4.91 11.61
C LEU A 179 -4.68 4.51 12.68
N THR A 180 -5.57 3.56 12.38
CA THR A 180 -6.60 3.12 13.32
C THR A 180 -6.00 2.36 14.49
N ILE A 181 -5.20 1.32 14.22
CA ILE A 181 -4.60 0.51 15.28
C ILE A 181 -3.54 1.31 16.05
N GLY A 182 -2.71 2.10 15.36
CA GLY A 182 -1.70 2.95 15.97
C GLY A 182 -2.30 4.04 16.86
N GLY A 183 -3.46 4.60 16.47
CA GLY A 183 -4.24 5.53 17.29
C GLY A 183 -4.78 4.87 18.56
N ALA A 184 -5.39 3.69 18.43
CA ALA A 184 -5.92 2.92 19.55
C ALA A 184 -4.82 2.50 20.54
N LEU A 185 -3.64 2.11 20.05
CA LEU A 185 -2.46 1.73 20.87
C LEU A 185 -1.69 2.95 21.41
N LYS A 186 -2.14 4.17 21.20
CA LYS A 186 -1.41 5.39 21.58
C LYS A 186 -0.01 5.50 20.95
N MET A 187 0.26 4.85 19.83
CA MET A 187 1.53 5.02 19.09
C MET A 187 1.56 6.36 18.35
N ILE A 188 0.40 6.81 17.85
CA ILE A 188 0.20 8.08 17.15
C ILE A 188 -1.08 8.76 17.66
N PRO A 189 -1.25 10.09 17.45
CA PRO A 189 -2.52 10.75 17.72
C PRO A 189 -3.67 10.10 16.96
N SER A 190 -4.84 9.94 17.59
CA SER A 190 -6.04 9.41 16.93
C SER A 190 -6.43 10.29 15.75
N THR A 191 -6.69 9.69 14.59
CA THR A 191 -7.02 10.41 13.34
C THR A 191 -8.48 10.35 12.95
N GLY A 192 -9.31 9.57 13.64
CA GLY A 192 -10.73 9.40 13.30
C GLY A 192 -10.94 8.51 12.06
N VAL A 193 -9.99 7.65 11.75
CA VAL A 193 -10.05 6.75 10.60
C VAL A 193 -10.53 5.38 11.05
N THR A 194 -11.49 4.80 10.30
CA THR A 194 -12.09 3.48 10.59
C THR A 194 -11.18 2.32 10.18
N LEU A 195 -11.21 1.20 10.93
CA LEU A 195 -10.50 -0.02 10.56
C LEU A 195 -11.22 -0.73 9.40
N PRO A 196 -10.53 -1.01 8.27
CA PRO A 196 -11.13 -1.64 7.10
C PRO A 196 -11.86 -2.95 7.43
N LEU A 197 -13.12 -3.11 7.00
CA LEU A 197 -14.01 -4.26 7.18
C LEU A 197 -14.39 -4.59 8.64
N VAL A 198 -13.85 -3.89 9.63
CA VAL A 198 -14.06 -4.18 11.04
C VAL A 198 -14.89 -3.10 11.73
N SER A 199 -14.55 -1.82 11.51
CA SER A 199 -15.30 -0.69 12.10
C SER A 199 -16.69 -0.55 11.48
N SER A 200 -17.62 -0.08 12.29
CA SER A 200 -18.95 0.31 11.78
C SER A 200 -18.84 1.55 10.89
N GLY A 201 -19.26 1.43 9.66
CA GLY A 201 -19.26 2.53 8.69
C GLY A 201 -19.66 2.00 7.31
N GLY A 202 -20.91 2.25 6.90
CA GLY A 202 -21.42 1.72 5.64
C GLY A 202 -20.60 2.12 4.42
N SER A 203 -20.16 3.38 4.33
CA SER A 203 -19.32 3.88 3.25
C SER A 203 -17.91 3.28 3.29
N SER A 204 -17.33 3.13 4.48
CA SER A 204 -16.01 2.53 4.68
C SER A 204 -16.00 1.04 4.29
N ILE A 205 -17.01 0.28 4.71
CA ILE A 205 -17.15 -1.13 4.35
C ILE A 205 -17.30 -1.27 2.83
N LEU A 206 -18.18 -0.47 2.22
CA LEU A 206 -18.44 -0.52 0.78
C LEU A 206 -17.15 -0.19 -0.01
N SER A 207 -16.44 0.87 0.35
CA SER A 207 -15.20 1.28 -0.31
C SER A 207 -14.11 0.20 -0.17
N THR A 208 -13.99 -0.41 1.00
CA THR A 208 -13.03 -1.50 1.22
C THR A 208 -13.38 -2.75 0.41
N LEU A 209 -14.66 -3.11 0.29
CA LEU A 209 -15.10 -4.21 -0.58
C LEU A 209 -14.73 -3.94 -2.05
N PHE A 210 -14.88 -2.69 -2.54
CA PHE A 210 -14.41 -2.32 -3.87
C PHE A 210 -12.90 -2.47 -4.03
N VAL A 211 -12.11 -2.07 -3.01
CA VAL A 211 -10.65 -2.28 -3.02
C VAL A 211 -10.31 -3.75 -3.18
N PHE A 212 -10.92 -4.63 -2.38
CA PHE A 212 -10.69 -6.08 -2.46
C PHE A 212 -11.14 -6.65 -3.81
N ALA A 213 -12.30 -6.24 -4.35
CA ALA A 213 -12.79 -6.68 -5.65
C ALA A 213 -11.84 -6.29 -6.78
N ILE A 214 -11.34 -5.05 -6.79
CA ILE A 214 -10.37 -4.59 -7.78
C ILE A 214 -9.06 -5.37 -7.66
N MET A 215 -8.55 -5.56 -6.45
CA MET A 215 -7.34 -6.33 -6.21
C MET A 215 -7.46 -7.77 -6.68
N GLN A 216 -8.60 -8.41 -6.42
CA GLN A 216 -8.88 -9.77 -6.90
C GLN A 216 -8.96 -9.83 -8.44
N GLY A 217 -9.61 -8.86 -9.08
CA GLY A 217 -9.64 -8.75 -10.53
C GLY A 217 -8.23 -8.62 -11.13
N LEU A 218 -7.40 -7.77 -10.55
CA LEU A 218 -6.01 -7.57 -10.99
C LEU A 218 -5.14 -8.82 -10.75
N ALA A 219 -5.36 -9.57 -9.68
CA ALA A 219 -4.69 -10.86 -9.44
C ALA A 219 -4.99 -11.87 -10.56
N ILE A 220 -6.24 -11.95 -11.00
CA ILE A 220 -6.65 -12.84 -12.11
C ILE A 220 -5.97 -12.42 -13.42
N VAL A 221 -5.92 -11.11 -13.71
CA VAL A 221 -5.26 -10.58 -14.91
C VAL A 221 -3.76 -10.88 -14.89
N GLY A 222 -3.07 -10.63 -13.78
CA GLY A 222 -1.66 -10.92 -13.61
C GLY A 222 -1.34 -12.41 -13.81
N THR A 223 -2.14 -13.29 -13.23
CA THR A 223 -1.98 -14.75 -13.36
C THR A 223 -2.18 -15.23 -14.80
N LYS A 224 -3.17 -14.66 -15.52
CA LYS A 224 -3.40 -15.00 -16.95
C LYS A 224 -2.21 -14.59 -17.82
N VAL A 225 -1.67 -13.41 -17.61
CA VAL A 225 -0.49 -12.91 -18.35
C VAL A 225 0.70 -13.84 -18.11
N LYS A 226 1.00 -14.16 -16.87
CA LYS A 226 2.09 -15.07 -16.49
C LYS A 226 1.94 -16.45 -17.14
N ARG A 227 0.75 -17.02 -17.09
CA ARG A 227 0.46 -18.33 -17.73
C ARG A 227 0.68 -18.31 -19.23
N ASN A 228 0.26 -17.24 -19.91
CA ASN A 228 0.43 -17.09 -21.36
C ASN A 228 1.90 -16.94 -21.74
N VAL A 229 2.69 -16.19 -20.98
CA VAL A 229 4.14 -16.06 -21.18
C VAL A 229 4.82 -17.42 -20.99
N THR A 230 4.51 -18.14 -19.92
CA THR A 230 5.10 -19.47 -19.65
C THR A 230 4.74 -20.50 -20.73
N ARG A 231 3.58 -20.39 -21.37
CA ARG A 231 3.20 -21.26 -22.49
C ARG A 231 3.91 -20.92 -23.81
N ARG A 232 4.27 -19.65 -24.04
CA ARG A 232 4.93 -19.20 -25.27
C ARG A 232 6.42 -19.55 -25.31
N ILE A 233 7.12 -19.45 -24.18
CA ILE A 233 8.57 -19.70 -24.09
C ILE A 233 8.96 -21.10 -24.57
N PRO A 234 8.31 -22.21 -24.14
CA PRO A 234 8.65 -23.55 -24.64
C PRO A 234 8.40 -23.71 -26.12
N THR A 235 7.33 -23.09 -26.65
CA THR A 235 6.97 -23.20 -28.06
C THR A 235 7.95 -22.43 -28.95
N GLU A 236 8.40 -21.25 -28.55
CA GLU A 236 9.45 -20.50 -29.26
C GLU A 236 10.80 -21.18 -29.22
N GLY A 237 11.15 -21.79 -28.09
CA GLY A 237 12.37 -22.63 -27.97
C GLY A 237 12.36 -23.78 -28.93
N LEU A 238 11.28 -24.55 -28.99
CA LEU A 238 11.10 -25.68 -29.90
C LEU A 238 11.09 -25.26 -31.38
N VAL A 239 10.43 -24.13 -31.70
CA VAL A 239 10.42 -23.60 -33.07
C VAL A 239 11.81 -23.13 -33.50
N ASN A 240 12.56 -22.51 -32.60
CA ASN A 240 13.94 -22.09 -32.89
C ASN A 240 14.88 -23.29 -33.05
N GLU A 241 14.71 -24.31 -32.25
CA GLU A 241 15.48 -25.55 -32.34
C GLU A 241 15.15 -26.30 -33.65
N GLN A 242 13.88 -26.37 -34.04
CA GLN A 242 13.47 -26.93 -35.33
C GLN A 242 14.04 -26.12 -36.51
N ARG A 243 13.99 -24.79 -36.47
CA ARG A 243 14.58 -23.92 -37.51
C ARG A 243 16.10 -24.10 -37.62
N GLN A 244 16.79 -24.24 -36.50
CA GLN A 244 18.23 -24.51 -36.51
C GLN A 244 18.52 -25.89 -37.09
N THR A 245 17.75 -26.89 -36.75
CA THR A 245 17.92 -28.25 -37.27
C THR A 245 17.63 -28.31 -38.77
N GLU A 246 16.63 -27.62 -39.26
CA GLU A 246 16.34 -27.49 -40.68
C GLU A 246 17.46 -26.75 -41.45
N ARG A 247 17.98 -25.67 -40.89
CA ARG A 247 19.15 -24.96 -41.45
C ARG A 247 20.37 -25.84 -41.54
N ILE A 248 20.65 -26.61 -40.53
CA ILE A 248 21.78 -27.58 -40.56
C ILE A 248 21.56 -28.61 -41.64
N ARG A 249 20.37 -29.21 -41.75
CA ARG A 249 20.05 -30.17 -42.82
C ARG A 249 20.14 -29.58 -44.21
N GLN A 250 19.74 -28.30 -44.40
CA GLN A 250 19.89 -27.62 -45.68
C GLN A 250 21.37 -27.40 -46.02
N LEU A 251 22.20 -26.99 -45.08
CA LEU A 251 23.62 -26.82 -45.28
C LEU A 251 24.37 -28.15 -45.55
N GLU A 252 23.89 -29.25 -45.00
CA GLU A 252 24.35 -30.59 -45.28
C GLU A 252 24.01 -31.03 -46.72
N ARG A 253 22.76 -30.76 -47.16
CA ARG A 253 22.32 -31.08 -48.55
C ARG A 253 22.99 -30.24 -49.62
N THR A 254 23.33 -28.98 -49.32
CA THR A 254 24.07 -28.10 -50.24
C THR A 254 25.58 -28.29 -50.25
N GLY A 255 26.10 -29.16 -49.38
CA GLY A 255 27.56 -29.42 -49.26
C GLY A 255 28.39 -28.24 -48.75
N GLU A 256 27.75 -27.21 -48.18
CA GLU A 256 28.41 -26.01 -47.70
C GLU A 256 29.08 -26.17 -46.37
N ILE A 257 28.73 -27.18 -45.55
CA ILE A 257 29.39 -27.48 -44.27
C ILE A 257 30.87 -27.83 -44.48
N GLY A 258 31.19 -28.50 -45.57
CA GLY A 258 32.58 -28.79 -45.96
C GLY A 258 33.44 -27.57 -46.28
N LYS A 259 32.82 -26.46 -46.72
CA LYS A 259 33.54 -25.23 -47.09
C LYS A 259 33.83 -24.30 -45.89
N VAL A 260 32.95 -24.29 -44.86
CA VAL A 260 33.17 -23.48 -43.64
C VAL A 260 34.30 -24.03 -42.81
N GLY A 261 34.44 -25.35 -42.70
CA GLY A 261 35.53 -26.00 -42.00
C GLY A 261 36.90 -25.76 -42.64
N LYS A 262 36.95 -25.67 -44.00
CA LYS A 262 38.20 -25.36 -44.74
C LYS A 262 38.63 -23.89 -44.64
N LYS A 263 37.67 -22.95 -44.55
CA LYS A 263 37.97 -21.51 -44.37
C LYS A 263 38.53 -21.18 -42.98
N LYS A 264 38.08 -21.87 -41.91
CA LYS A 264 38.64 -21.69 -40.55
C LYS A 264 40.06 -22.23 -40.40
N LYS A 265 40.40 -23.33 -41.09
CA LYS A 265 41.77 -23.86 -41.07
C LYS A 265 42.79 -23.02 -41.87
N LYS A 266 42.32 -22.16 -42.82
CA LYS A 266 43.23 -21.28 -43.60
C LYS A 266 43.48 -19.91 -42.92
N LYS A 267 42.82 -19.60 -41.82
CA LYS A 267 43.00 -18.35 -41.05
C LYS A 267 43.86 -18.55 -39.78
N ILE A 268 44.33 -19.78 -39.54
CA ILE A 268 45.16 -20.15 -38.37
C ILE A 268 46.54 -20.67 -38.82
N LYS A 269 46.92 -20.41 -40.12
CA LYS A 269 48.32 -20.61 -40.56
C LYS A 269 48.94 -19.27 -40.92
#